data_1142dc56acf29323dbac74d84c7435df
#
_entry.id   1142dc56acf29323dbac74d84c7435df
#
_cell.length_a   1.000
_cell.length_b   1.000
_cell.length_c   1.000
_cell.angle_alpha   90.00
_cell.angle_beta   90.00
_cell.angle_gamma   90.00
#
_symmetry.space_group_name_H-M   'P 1'
#
loop_
_entity.id
_entity.type
_entity.pdbx_description
1 polymer ?
#
loop_
_entity_poly.entity_id
_entity_poly.type
_entity_poly.pdbx_seq_one_letter_code
_entity_poly.pdbx_strand_id
1 'polypeptide(L)'
;PDKGNCAACHPSAIKRGQFPQFTDYGFIALGVPRNAEIPANRDATYFDLGLCGPYRTDVSGQAEYCGLFKTPSLRNVALRETFFHNGEFHTLEDAVRFYVKRDLEPERFYPRNPDGTVRKFDDLPAAYQSHVNTDPPFQTSDRQPALNDAEIADVVAFLRTLTDGYRAPHR
;
A
#
# COMPACT_ATOMS: atom_id res chain seq x y z
N PRO A 1 -5.01 -19.10 -1.28
CA PRO A 1 -4.34 -18.22 -0.29
C PRO A 1 -3.03 -17.65 -0.83
N ASP A 2 -2.42 -18.27 -1.86
CA ASP A 2 -1.03 -18.03 -2.21
C ASP A 2 -0.81 -16.98 -3.31
N LYS A 3 -1.86 -16.58 -4.05
CA LYS A 3 -1.73 -15.65 -5.17
C LYS A 3 -1.36 -14.22 -4.74
N GLY A 4 -2.19 -13.61 -3.90
CA GLY A 4 -2.03 -12.20 -3.50
C GLY A 4 -1.16 -11.97 -2.28
N ASN A 5 -0.79 -13.01 -1.54
CA ASN A 5 0.02 -12.99 -0.31
C ASN A 5 -0.38 -11.92 0.75
N CYS A 6 -1.59 -11.37 0.67
CA CYS A 6 -2.05 -10.28 1.54
C CYS A 6 -2.03 -10.65 3.04
N ALA A 7 -2.23 -11.94 3.34
CA ALA A 7 -2.26 -12.45 4.71
C ALA A 7 -0.88 -12.44 5.40
N ALA A 8 0.22 -12.22 4.67
CA ALA A 8 1.54 -12.06 5.26
C ALA A 8 1.60 -10.83 6.19
N CYS A 9 1.00 -9.71 5.76
CA CYS A 9 0.93 -8.47 6.54
C CYS A 9 -0.47 -8.25 7.16
N HIS A 10 -1.52 -8.87 6.60
CA HIS A 10 -2.91 -8.75 7.07
C HIS A 10 -3.48 -10.11 7.53
N PRO A 11 -2.94 -10.71 8.61
CA PRO A 11 -3.36 -12.02 9.07
C PRO A 11 -4.85 -12.03 9.45
N SER A 12 -5.57 -13.07 8.96
CA SER A 12 -7.00 -13.23 9.16
C SER A 12 -7.37 -14.36 10.12
N ALA A 13 -6.39 -15.08 10.67
CA ALA A 13 -6.64 -16.21 11.56
C ALA A 13 -7.19 -15.75 12.92
N ILE A 14 -8.24 -16.40 13.38
CA ILE A 14 -8.76 -16.25 14.76
C ILE A 14 -7.79 -16.98 15.70
N LYS A 15 -7.24 -16.27 16.67
CA LYS A 15 -6.33 -16.83 17.68
C LYS A 15 -6.91 -16.64 19.08
N ARG A 16 -7.04 -17.72 19.86
CA ARG A 16 -7.47 -17.70 21.26
C ARG A 16 -8.75 -16.89 21.50
N GLY A 17 -9.73 -16.99 20.60
CA GLY A 17 -11.01 -16.28 20.71
C GLY A 17 -10.94 -14.78 20.37
N GLN A 18 -9.82 -14.28 19.89
CA GLN A 18 -9.69 -12.90 19.42
C GLN A 18 -9.99 -12.83 17.93
N PHE A 19 -10.85 -11.89 17.55
CA PHE A 19 -11.12 -11.60 16.14
C PHE A 19 -9.87 -10.99 15.46
N PRO A 20 -9.61 -11.33 14.19
CA PRO A 20 -8.45 -10.81 13.48
C PRO A 20 -8.54 -9.29 13.32
N GLN A 21 -7.42 -8.61 13.57
CA GLN A 21 -7.29 -7.17 13.33
C GLN A 21 -6.87 -6.87 11.90
N PHE A 22 -6.54 -7.89 11.12
CA PHE A 22 -6.04 -7.76 9.75
C PHE A 22 -4.85 -6.80 9.65
N THR A 23 -3.92 -6.93 10.56
CA THR A 23 -2.63 -6.25 10.61
C THR A 23 -1.67 -7.08 11.44
N ASP A 24 -0.41 -7.11 11.03
CA ASP A 24 0.72 -7.67 11.78
C ASP A 24 1.37 -6.62 12.67
N TYR A 25 0.92 -5.35 12.60
CA TYR A 25 1.53 -4.17 13.22
C TYR A 25 2.97 -3.90 12.78
N GLY A 26 3.44 -4.58 11.74
CA GLY A 26 4.74 -4.38 11.12
C GLY A 26 4.87 -3.05 10.38
N PHE A 27 6.06 -2.79 9.87
CA PHE A 27 6.36 -1.60 9.09
C PHE A 27 6.96 -2.02 7.76
N ILE A 28 6.53 -1.36 6.67
CA ILE A 28 6.92 -1.73 5.32
C ILE A 28 6.96 -0.50 4.42
N ALA A 29 7.88 -0.48 3.45
CA ALA A 29 7.91 0.52 2.37
C ALA A 29 7.19 -0.05 1.15
N LEU A 30 6.13 0.61 0.70
CA LEU A 30 5.33 0.16 -0.44
C LEU A 30 5.68 0.93 -1.72
N GLY A 31 6.46 2.02 -1.63
CA GLY A 31 6.79 2.84 -2.78
C GLY A 31 5.55 3.49 -3.41
N VAL A 32 4.62 3.97 -2.58
CA VAL A 32 3.40 4.65 -3.06
C VAL A 32 3.76 5.87 -3.89
N PRO A 33 3.00 6.20 -4.96
CA PRO A 33 3.22 7.41 -5.74
C PRO A 33 3.05 8.68 -4.91
N ARG A 34 3.73 9.75 -5.29
CA ARG A 34 3.65 11.04 -4.63
C ARG A 34 2.28 11.69 -4.83
N ASN A 35 1.60 12.04 -3.75
CA ASN A 35 0.32 12.72 -3.81
C ASN A 35 0.51 14.23 -4.00
N ALA A 36 0.10 14.73 -5.17
CA ALA A 36 0.18 16.16 -5.51
C ALA A 36 -0.84 17.04 -4.78
N GLU A 37 -1.87 16.45 -4.17
CA GLU A 37 -2.88 17.17 -3.40
C GLU A 37 -2.35 17.63 -2.04
N ILE A 38 -1.29 17.01 -1.54
CA ILE A 38 -0.64 17.41 -0.29
C ILE A 38 0.18 18.68 -0.52
N PRO A 39 -0.15 19.81 0.15
CA PRO A 39 0.54 21.09 -0.09
C PRO A 39 2.04 21.03 0.13
N ALA A 40 2.53 20.26 1.12
CA ALA A 40 3.95 20.08 1.39
C ALA A 40 4.70 19.42 0.22
N ASN A 41 4.03 18.58 -0.56
CA ASN A 41 4.59 17.89 -1.72
C ASN A 41 4.88 18.82 -2.93
N ARG A 42 4.49 20.10 -2.86
CA ARG A 42 4.92 21.13 -3.82
C ARG A 42 6.40 21.43 -3.72
N ASP A 43 6.99 21.21 -2.55
CA ASP A 43 8.44 21.24 -2.37
C ASP A 43 9.01 19.87 -2.76
N ALA A 44 9.77 19.83 -3.84
CA ALA A 44 10.37 18.59 -4.36
C ALA A 44 11.40 17.96 -3.41
N THR A 45 11.83 18.69 -2.39
CA THR A 45 12.78 18.21 -1.37
C THR A 45 12.09 17.66 -0.11
N TYR A 46 10.80 17.93 0.04
CA TYR A 46 10.01 17.39 1.14
C TYR A 46 9.62 15.94 0.88
N PHE A 47 9.81 15.09 1.87
CA PHE A 47 9.35 13.69 1.87
C PHE A 47 8.83 13.32 3.26
N ASP A 48 7.68 12.64 3.32
CA ASP A 48 7.28 11.90 4.51
C ASP A 48 8.02 10.55 4.49
N LEU A 49 8.95 10.39 5.42
CA LEU A 49 9.77 9.18 5.54
C LEU A 49 9.25 8.21 6.58
N GLY A 50 8.01 8.37 7.05
CA GLY A 50 7.37 7.49 8.02
C GLY A 50 8.12 7.47 9.36
N LEU A 51 8.74 6.35 9.71
CA LEU A 51 9.49 6.22 10.97
C LEU A 51 10.68 7.19 11.06
N CYS A 52 11.21 7.64 9.94
CA CYS A 52 12.43 8.46 9.86
C CYS A 52 12.16 9.98 9.88
N GLY A 53 10.91 10.41 9.87
CA GLY A 53 10.53 11.83 9.92
C GLY A 53 9.64 12.27 8.75
N PRO A 54 9.25 13.54 8.73
CA PRO A 54 9.59 14.64 9.65
C PRO A 54 8.77 14.65 10.95
N TYR A 55 7.66 13.90 11.01
CA TYR A 55 6.74 13.92 12.17
C TYR A 55 7.24 13.06 13.34
N ARG A 56 8.04 12.06 13.05
CA ARG A 56 8.70 11.21 14.02
C ARG A 56 10.21 11.42 13.96
N THR A 57 10.86 11.60 15.11
CA THR A 57 12.29 11.98 15.18
C THR A 57 13.17 11.04 16.00
N ASP A 58 12.57 10.13 16.76
CA ASP A 58 13.27 9.21 17.66
C ASP A 58 14.18 8.20 16.95
N VAL A 59 13.89 7.88 15.69
CA VAL A 59 14.70 6.97 14.85
C VAL A 59 15.20 7.61 13.56
N SER A 60 15.14 8.94 13.46
CA SER A 60 15.52 9.68 12.26
C SER A 60 16.99 9.52 11.84
N GLY A 61 17.87 9.11 12.75
CA GLY A 61 19.28 8.79 12.46
C GLY A 61 19.52 7.37 11.94
N GLN A 62 18.49 6.55 11.79
CA GLN A 62 18.58 5.15 11.40
C GLN A 62 18.00 4.96 10.00
N ALA A 63 18.88 5.00 8.98
CA ALA A 63 18.51 5.02 7.58
C ALA A 63 17.64 3.84 7.15
N GLU A 64 17.79 2.68 7.78
CA GLU A 64 17.04 1.45 7.54
C GLU A 64 15.54 1.58 7.82
N TYR A 65 15.11 2.58 8.61
CA TYR A 65 13.69 2.83 8.90
C TYR A 65 13.05 3.88 7.98
N CYS A 66 13.84 4.53 7.11
CA CYS A 66 13.32 5.58 6.25
C CYS A 66 12.44 5.01 5.13
N GLY A 67 11.24 5.57 5.01
CA GLY A 67 10.22 5.11 4.05
C GLY A 67 9.34 3.98 4.55
N LEU A 68 9.50 3.53 5.81
CA LEU A 68 8.68 2.49 6.41
C LEU A 68 7.43 3.09 7.07
N PHE A 69 6.26 2.53 6.71
CA PHE A 69 4.96 2.88 7.28
C PHE A 69 4.30 1.67 7.90
N LYS A 70 3.55 1.90 8.98
CA LYS A 70 2.88 0.85 9.72
C LYS A 70 1.77 0.21 8.89
N THR A 71 1.71 -1.12 8.86
CA THR A 71 0.60 -1.90 8.29
C THR A 71 -0.71 -1.54 9.01
N PRO A 72 -1.69 -0.92 8.33
CA PRO A 72 -2.96 -0.55 8.95
C PRO A 72 -3.85 -1.77 9.17
N SER A 73 -4.78 -1.68 10.13
CA SER A 73 -5.89 -2.62 10.21
C SER A 73 -6.81 -2.46 8.99
N LEU A 74 -7.30 -3.58 8.44
CA LEU A 74 -8.32 -3.55 7.38
C LEU A 74 -9.75 -3.52 7.91
N ARG A 75 -9.96 -3.53 9.23
CA ARG A 75 -11.30 -3.32 9.79
C ARG A 75 -11.81 -1.94 9.42
N ASN A 76 -13.05 -1.88 8.97
CA ASN A 76 -13.70 -0.66 8.49
C ASN A 76 -12.98 0.01 7.30
N VAL A 77 -12.12 -0.71 6.58
CA VAL A 77 -11.34 -0.15 5.49
C VAL A 77 -12.22 0.44 4.37
N ALA A 78 -13.40 -0.15 4.14
CA ALA A 78 -14.33 0.33 3.11
C ALA A 78 -15.04 1.65 3.46
N LEU A 79 -14.91 2.15 4.70
CA LEU A 79 -15.45 3.45 5.11
C LEU A 79 -14.43 4.59 4.91
N ARG A 80 -13.22 4.27 4.49
CA ARG A 80 -12.18 5.28 4.23
C ARG A 80 -12.35 5.87 2.83
N GLU A 81 -12.08 7.15 2.72
CA GLU A 81 -12.12 7.90 1.46
C GLU A 81 -10.75 7.95 0.77
N THR A 82 -9.68 7.65 1.52
CA THR A 82 -8.30 7.67 1.02
C THR A 82 -7.50 6.48 1.55
N PHE A 83 -6.51 6.05 0.77
CA PHE A 83 -5.70 4.87 1.06
C PHE A 83 -4.21 5.17 0.99
N PHE A 84 -3.43 4.35 1.71
CA PHE A 84 -2.02 4.50 2.02
C PHE A 84 -1.73 5.69 2.95
N HIS A 85 -0.44 5.89 3.29
CA HIS A 85 -0.01 6.90 4.25
C HIS A 85 -0.23 8.33 3.75
N ASN A 86 -0.13 8.54 2.44
CA ASN A 86 -0.27 9.85 1.80
C ASN A 86 -1.64 10.09 1.15
N GLY A 87 -2.56 9.12 1.18
CA GLY A 87 -3.91 9.29 0.65
C GLY A 87 -4.02 9.37 -0.88
N GLU A 88 -3.01 8.93 -1.63
CA GLU A 88 -2.98 9.03 -3.11
C GLU A 88 -4.13 8.31 -3.80
N PHE A 89 -4.64 7.22 -3.22
CA PHE A 89 -5.73 6.45 -3.82
C PHE A 89 -7.05 6.70 -3.10
N HIS A 90 -8.14 6.83 -3.88
CA HIS A 90 -9.47 7.16 -3.38
C HIS A 90 -10.47 6.01 -3.48
N THR A 91 -10.08 4.87 -4.03
CA THR A 91 -10.91 3.66 -4.09
C THR A 91 -10.16 2.44 -3.59
N LEU A 92 -10.91 1.50 -2.96
CA LEU A 92 -10.34 0.20 -2.59
C LEU A 92 -9.82 -0.58 -3.80
N GLU A 93 -10.50 -0.45 -4.92
CA GLU A 93 -10.14 -1.14 -6.15
C GLU A 93 -8.78 -0.67 -6.67
N ASP A 94 -8.53 0.64 -6.70
CA ASP A 94 -7.24 1.19 -7.14
C ASP A 94 -6.13 0.84 -6.15
N ALA A 95 -6.42 0.85 -4.84
CA ALA A 95 -5.47 0.42 -3.82
C ALA A 95 -5.07 -1.07 -4.00
N VAL A 96 -6.02 -1.98 -4.24
CA VAL A 96 -5.72 -3.40 -4.50
C VAL A 96 -4.99 -3.56 -5.84
N ARG A 97 -5.41 -2.81 -6.87
CA ARG A 97 -4.77 -2.82 -8.18
C ARG A 97 -3.31 -2.36 -8.13
N PHE A 98 -3.00 -1.37 -7.31
CA PHE A 98 -1.64 -0.93 -7.05
C PHE A 98 -0.75 -2.08 -6.55
N TYR A 99 -1.22 -2.86 -5.57
CA TYR A 99 -0.45 -4.01 -5.06
C TYR A 99 -0.09 -5.03 -6.15
N VAL A 100 -1.00 -5.31 -7.07
CA VAL A 100 -0.80 -6.39 -8.06
C VAL A 100 -0.22 -5.92 -9.39
N LYS A 101 -0.19 -4.61 -9.65
CA LYS A 101 0.24 -4.04 -10.94
C LYS A 101 1.35 -3.01 -10.86
N ARG A 102 1.76 -2.56 -9.66
CA ARG A 102 2.80 -1.53 -9.46
C ARG A 102 4.06 -1.79 -10.28
N ASP A 103 4.55 -3.00 -10.27
CA ASP A 103 5.82 -3.35 -10.91
C ASP A 103 5.66 -3.86 -12.35
N LEU A 104 4.44 -4.22 -12.75
CA LEU A 104 4.12 -4.69 -14.10
C LEU A 104 3.68 -3.56 -15.04
N GLU A 105 2.90 -2.61 -14.51
CA GLU A 105 2.34 -1.46 -15.23
C GLU A 105 2.70 -0.14 -14.50
N PRO A 106 4.01 0.14 -14.23
CA PRO A 106 4.39 1.28 -13.39
C PRO A 106 3.97 2.63 -13.97
N GLU A 107 3.87 2.75 -15.30
CA GLU A 107 3.40 3.95 -15.99
C GLU A 107 1.96 4.33 -15.68
N ARG A 108 1.20 3.40 -15.11
CA ARG A 108 -0.17 3.65 -14.65
C ARG A 108 -0.22 4.45 -13.36
N PHE A 109 0.82 4.33 -12.56
CA PHE A 109 0.86 4.86 -11.18
C PHE A 109 1.84 5.99 -11.01
N TYR A 110 2.93 6.01 -11.76
CA TYR A 110 4.02 6.95 -11.56
C TYR A 110 4.19 7.89 -12.74
N PRO A 111 4.63 9.13 -12.49
CA PRO A 111 4.92 10.09 -13.55
C PRO A 111 6.12 9.64 -14.39
N ARG A 112 6.27 10.26 -15.55
CA ARG A 112 7.44 10.07 -16.43
C ARG A 112 8.47 11.17 -16.24
N ASN A 113 9.72 10.80 -16.38
CA ASN A 113 10.82 11.73 -16.52
C ASN A 113 10.79 12.39 -17.93
N PRO A 114 11.52 13.51 -18.13
CA PRO A 114 11.63 14.16 -19.45
C PRO A 114 12.17 13.24 -20.56
N ASP A 115 12.96 12.23 -20.22
CA ASP A 115 13.50 11.22 -21.14
C ASP A 115 12.51 10.10 -21.48
N GLY A 116 11.28 10.17 -20.92
CA GLY A 116 10.21 9.20 -21.11
C GLY A 116 10.25 7.99 -20.18
N THR A 117 11.29 7.82 -19.38
CA THR A 117 11.34 6.74 -18.36
C THR A 117 10.35 6.98 -17.24
N VAL A 118 9.84 5.90 -16.63
CA VAL A 118 8.91 5.99 -15.49
C VAL A 118 9.69 6.29 -14.21
N ARG A 119 9.28 7.33 -13.48
CA ARG A 119 9.87 7.72 -12.20
C ARG A 119 9.22 6.96 -11.05
N LYS A 120 9.55 5.66 -10.93
CA LYS A 120 9.03 4.81 -9.84
C LYS A 120 9.44 5.33 -8.46
N PHE A 121 8.53 5.12 -7.49
CA PHE A 121 8.77 5.43 -6.08
C PHE A 121 9.09 6.91 -5.82
N ASP A 122 8.43 7.79 -6.56
CA ASP A 122 8.72 9.23 -6.61
C ASP A 122 8.35 9.99 -5.31
N ASP A 123 7.67 9.32 -4.36
CA ASP A 123 7.45 9.83 -3.00
C ASP A 123 8.53 9.36 -2.01
N LEU A 124 9.64 8.80 -2.50
CA LEU A 124 10.75 8.34 -1.69
C LEU A 124 12.09 8.78 -2.29
N PRO A 125 13.02 9.39 -1.51
CA PRO A 125 14.36 9.71 -1.96
C PRO A 125 15.08 8.49 -2.54
N ALA A 126 15.88 8.68 -3.59
CA ALA A 126 16.60 7.60 -4.26
C ALA A 126 17.44 6.73 -3.29
N ALA A 127 18.00 7.33 -2.25
CA ALA A 127 18.80 6.64 -1.23
C ALA A 127 18.01 5.54 -0.47
N TYR A 128 16.68 5.63 -0.42
CA TYR A 128 15.83 4.70 0.33
C TYR A 128 14.94 3.83 -0.55
N GLN A 129 15.00 3.98 -1.87
CA GLN A 129 14.17 3.19 -2.80
C GLN A 129 14.49 1.69 -2.77
N SER A 130 15.69 1.32 -2.30
CA SER A 130 16.06 -0.09 -2.06
C SER A 130 15.29 -0.75 -0.90
N HIS A 131 14.62 0.04 -0.04
CA HIS A 131 13.79 -0.48 1.05
C HIS A 131 12.40 -0.92 0.57
N VAL A 132 12.00 -0.52 -0.65
CA VAL A 132 10.68 -0.83 -1.18
C VAL A 132 10.52 -2.33 -1.34
N ASN A 133 9.45 -2.85 -0.73
CA ASN A 133 9.12 -4.27 -0.80
C ASN A 133 8.80 -4.68 -2.24
N THR A 134 9.45 -5.74 -2.69
CA THR A 134 9.27 -6.37 -4.00
C THR A 134 8.70 -7.78 -3.92
N ASP A 135 8.41 -8.29 -2.72
CA ASP A 135 7.80 -9.61 -2.54
C ASP A 135 6.38 -9.66 -3.16
N PRO A 136 5.87 -10.84 -3.47
CA PRO A 136 4.48 -10.97 -3.91
C PRO A 136 3.51 -10.24 -2.96
N PRO A 137 2.53 -9.52 -3.51
CA PRO A 137 2.02 -9.57 -4.89
C PRO A 137 2.66 -8.61 -5.90
N PHE A 138 3.71 -7.87 -5.54
CA PHE A 138 4.33 -6.84 -6.42
C PHE A 138 5.11 -7.47 -7.57
N GLN A 139 6.00 -8.42 -7.28
CA GLN A 139 6.72 -9.16 -8.32
C GLN A 139 6.26 -10.61 -8.33
N THR A 140 5.99 -11.10 -9.53
CA THR A 140 5.68 -12.49 -9.80
C THR A 140 6.71 -13.08 -10.75
N SER A 141 7.07 -14.32 -10.56
CA SER A 141 8.12 -15.00 -11.33
C SER A 141 7.80 -15.09 -12.84
N ASP A 142 6.51 -15.13 -13.18
CA ASP A 142 5.99 -15.25 -14.55
C ASP A 142 5.62 -13.91 -15.18
N ARG A 143 5.85 -12.79 -14.47
CA ARG A 143 5.49 -11.44 -14.90
C ARG A 143 4.00 -11.25 -15.22
N GLN A 144 3.16 -12.04 -14.58
CA GLN A 144 1.71 -11.87 -14.65
C GLN A 144 1.20 -11.23 -13.35
N PRO A 145 0.10 -10.46 -13.37
CA PRO A 145 -0.52 -9.96 -12.15
C PRO A 145 -0.89 -11.11 -11.23
N ALA A 146 -0.58 -10.97 -9.94
CA ALA A 146 -0.94 -11.96 -8.92
C ALA A 146 -2.46 -12.22 -8.86
N LEU A 147 -3.27 -11.21 -9.21
CA LEU A 147 -4.73 -11.30 -9.31
C LEU A 147 -5.19 -10.72 -10.66
N ASN A 148 -6.17 -11.36 -11.28
CA ASN A 148 -6.90 -10.79 -12.40
C ASN A 148 -7.99 -9.81 -11.91
N ASP A 149 -8.67 -9.11 -12.84
CA ASP A 149 -9.65 -8.08 -12.48
C ASP A 149 -10.88 -8.65 -11.72
N ALA A 150 -11.31 -9.89 -12.00
CA ALA A 150 -12.38 -10.54 -11.26
C ALA A 150 -11.95 -10.86 -9.82
N GLU A 151 -10.73 -11.36 -9.63
CA GLU A 151 -10.16 -11.64 -8.32
C GLU A 151 -9.92 -10.35 -7.50
N ILE A 152 -9.56 -9.22 -8.16
CA ILE A 152 -9.51 -7.91 -7.52
C ILE A 152 -10.90 -7.52 -7.01
N ALA A 153 -11.95 -7.70 -7.82
CA ALA A 153 -13.32 -7.42 -7.42
C ALA A 153 -13.76 -8.28 -6.21
N ASP A 154 -13.38 -9.56 -6.19
CA ASP A 154 -13.64 -10.47 -5.06
C ASP A 154 -12.93 -10.00 -3.77
N VAL A 155 -11.67 -9.57 -3.87
CA VAL A 155 -10.92 -8.99 -2.72
C VAL A 155 -11.62 -7.73 -2.22
N VAL A 156 -12.04 -6.83 -3.10
CA VAL A 156 -12.77 -5.61 -2.73
C VAL A 156 -14.10 -5.95 -2.06
N ALA A 157 -14.84 -6.94 -2.59
CA ALA A 157 -16.07 -7.42 -1.97
C ALA A 157 -15.82 -7.95 -0.56
N PHE A 158 -14.77 -8.75 -0.37
CA PHE A 158 -14.34 -9.21 0.96
C PHE A 158 -14.01 -8.04 1.89
N LEU A 159 -13.21 -7.06 1.45
CA LEU A 159 -12.83 -5.90 2.26
C LEU A 159 -14.04 -5.10 2.74
N ARG A 160 -15.10 -5.01 1.94
CA ARG A 160 -16.36 -4.38 2.34
C ARG A 160 -17.05 -5.11 3.48
N THR A 161 -16.91 -6.44 3.58
CA THR A 161 -17.47 -7.23 4.70
C THR A 161 -16.80 -6.96 6.04
N LEU A 162 -15.62 -6.35 6.05
CA LEU A 162 -14.87 -5.99 7.27
C LEU A 162 -15.40 -4.73 7.95
N THR A 163 -16.52 -4.19 7.47
CA THR A 163 -17.22 -3.03 8.04
C THR A 163 -18.09 -3.48 9.22
N ASP A 164 -17.94 -2.80 10.36
CA ASP A 164 -18.76 -3.07 11.55
C ASP A 164 -20.23 -2.82 11.21
N GLY A 165 -21.11 -3.77 11.59
CA GLY A 165 -22.53 -3.72 11.24
C GLY A 165 -22.85 -4.05 9.77
N TYR A 166 -21.90 -4.58 9.00
CA TYR A 166 -22.14 -5.02 7.63
C TYR A 166 -23.35 -5.95 7.54
N ARG A 167 -24.24 -5.66 6.61
CA ARG A 167 -25.38 -6.53 6.24
C ARG A 167 -25.23 -6.90 4.78
N ALA A 168 -25.26 -8.20 4.49
CA ALA A 168 -25.23 -8.66 3.12
C ALA A 168 -26.46 -8.13 2.35
N PRO A 169 -26.29 -7.68 1.10
CA PRO A 169 -27.41 -7.34 0.24
C PRO A 169 -28.36 -8.56 0.13
N HIS A 170 -29.65 -8.32 0.26
CA HIS A 170 -30.63 -9.37 -0.03
C HIS A 170 -30.51 -9.75 -1.52
N ARG A 171 -30.34 -11.04 -1.80
CA ARG A 171 -30.38 -11.56 -3.17
C ARG A 171 -31.82 -11.58 -3.67
#